data_15457f6a3a9b64e0353bae2b058274b6
#
_entry.id   15457f6a3a9b64e0353bae2b058274b6
#
_cell.length_a   1.000
_cell.length_b   1.000
_cell.length_c   1.000
_cell.angle_alpha   90.00
_cell.angle_beta   90.00
_cell.angle_gamma   90.00
#
_symmetry.space_group_name_H-M   'P 1'
#
loop_
_entity.id
_entity.type
_entity.pdbx_description
1 polymer ?
#
loop_
_entity_poly.entity_id
_entity_poly.type
_entity_poly.pdbx_seq_one_letter_code
_entity_poly.pdbx_strand_id
1 'polypeptide(L)'
;PSMILVVLQVTIPLLGIYTLNKILNGCFERQVLVKALKISLGVTAGICTLFALLPGLAGNFSAPIDTQAEWLQQYLPAERESLLRSDAFRSLVFILLAGAVIWAWVIQKLKVTQVAIIMGLLILADMWTVDKRYLNADHFVTQREFNSQYKLRPADNAILTDKDPNYRVLDLSVDVFNDSHTSYFHKTIGGYSAAKLQRYQDMIDYFIIPEIQNLGNALKQSPTLSAIEGSLSQQKALNMLNAKYIIIDPNSAPINNRFVYGNAWFVKDYELVDTPDDEIITLKQIDPKESAVINKEFQSIIQDKGFNFDENATIQLTSYAPNKLEYKTSAADEQLAVFSEVYYPKGWNVYVDGKPSELF
;
A
#
# COMPACT_ATOMS: atom_id res chain seq x y z
N PRO A 1 7.39 -0.94 11.04
CA PRO A 1 8.64 -0.71 11.78
C PRO A 1 9.72 -0.05 10.92
N SER A 2 9.84 -0.40 9.62
CA SER A 2 10.87 0.15 8.72
C SER A 2 10.73 1.65 8.42
N MET A 3 9.53 2.21 8.47
CA MET A 3 9.32 3.65 8.21
C MET A 3 10.03 4.56 9.22
N ILE A 4 10.24 4.13 10.45
CA ILE A 4 10.96 4.92 11.46
C ILE A 4 12.43 5.11 11.08
N LEU A 5 13.00 4.18 10.31
CA LEU A 5 14.37 4.27 9.82
C LEU A 5 14.59 5.46 8.88
N VAL A 6 13.55 5.90 8.17
CA VAL A 6 13.61 7.08 7.29
C VAL A 6 13.95 8.34 8.11
N VAL A 7 13.41 8.46 9.33
CA VAL A 7 13.72 9.57 10.23
C VAL A 7 15.20 9.55 10.59
N LEU A 8 15.75 8.37 10.89
CA LEU A 8 17.19 8.22 11.20
C LEU A 8 18.06 8.54 9.99
N GLN A 9 17.65 8.14 8.78
CA GLN A 9 18.38 8.43 7.54
C GLN A 9 18.49 9.94 7.24
N VAL A 10 17.55 10.73 7.71
CA VAL A 10 17.60 12.21 7.56
C VAL A 10 18.31 12.86 8.74
N THR A 11 17.99 12.46 9.96
CA THR A 11 18.48 13.14 11.17
C THR A 11 19.95 12.91 11.44
N ILE A 12 20.49 11.71 11.18
CA ILE A 12 21.91 11.40 11.42
C ILE A 12 22.82 12.21 10.49
N PRO A 13 22.63 12.24 9.15
CA PRO A 13 23.43 13.10 8.27
C PRO A 13 23.29 14.59 8.59
N LEU A 14 22.06 15.05 8.91
CA LEU A 14 21.83 16.45 9.29
C LEU A 14 22.64 16.84 10.52
N LEU A 15 22.65 15.99 11.55
CA LEU A 15 23.46 16.20 12.77
C LEU A 15 24.95 16.18 12.44
N GLY A 16 25.41 15.30 11.55
CA GLY A 16 26.78 15.24 11.07
C GLY A 16 27.22 16.55 10.37
N ILE A 17 26.40 17.04 9.43
CA ILE A 17 26.64 18.28 8.70
C ILE A 17 26.62 19.48 9.67
N TYR A 18 25.66 19.53 10.58
CA TYR A 18 25.59 20.58 11.61
C TYR A 18 26.84 20.62 12.49
N THR A 19 27.29 19.43 12.94
CA THR A 19 28.50 19.30 13.76
C THR A 19 29.75 19.74 12.98
N LEU A 20 29.88 19.31 11.72
CA LEU A 20 30.97 19.70 10.84
C LEU A 20 31.01 21.24 10.66
N ASN A 21 29.84 21.85 10.44
CA ASN A 21 29.74 23.31 10.33
C ASN A 21 30.23 24.04 11.62
N LYS A 22 29.84 23.54 12.80
CA LYS A 22 30.33 24.05 14.08
C LYS A 22 31.84 23.90 14.24
N ILE A 23 32.41 22.77 13.84
CA ILE A 23 33.84 22.51 13.83
C ILE A 23 34.56 23.52 12.96
N LEU A 24 34.11 23.68 11.71
CA LEU A 24 34.76 24.56 10.73
C LEU A 24 34.65 26.06 11.09
N ASN A 25 33.63 26.47 11.83
CA ASN A 25 33.46 27.82 12.36
C ASN A 25 34.23 28.07 13.66
N GLY A 26 35.06 27.13 14.11
CA GLY A 26 35.93 27.33 15.27
C GLY A 26 35.22 27.36 16.62
N CYS A 27 34.03 26.75 16.72
CA CYS A 27 33.24 26.70 17.97
C CYS A 27 33.87 25.83 19.08
N PHE A 28 34.95 25.09 18.79
CA PHE A 28 35.56 24.14 19.71
C PHE A 28 37.09 24.36 19.83
N GLU A 29 37.64 24.14 21.02
CA GLU A 29 39.08 24.16 21.24
C GLU A 29 39.76 23.01 20.49
N ARG A 30 40.96 23.29 19.96
CA ARG A 30 41.73 22.32 19.17
C ARG A 30 42.01 21.01 19.92
N GLN A 31 42.31 21.10 21.22
CA GLN A 31 42.58 19.89 22.03
C GLN A 31 41.37 18.98 22.16
N VAL A 32 40.18 19.58 22.36
CA VAL A 32 38.88 18.88 22.42
C VAL A 32 38.59 18.22 21.08
N LEU A 33 38.77 18.91 19.97
CA LEU A 33 38.57 18.39 18.62
C LEU A 33 39.48 17.19 18.33
N VAL A 34 40.77 17.29 18.66
CA VAL A 34 41.71 16.17 18.44
C VAL A 34 41.34 14.94 19.25
N LYS A 35 40.96 15.15 20.52
CA LYS A 35 40.47 14.04 21.37
C LYS A 35 39.21 13.41 20.82
N ALA A 36 38.22 14.23 20.46
CA ALA A 36 36.96 13.78 19.90
C ALA A 36 37.16 13.01 18.58
N LEU A 37 38.00 13.53 17.67
CA LEU A 37 38.34 12.89 16.40
C LEU A 37 38.98 11.52 16.60
N LYS A 38 39.95 11.42 17.51
CA LYS A 38 40.61 10.13 17.84
C LYS A 38 39.63 9.09 18.38
N ILE A 39 38.75 9.51 19.29
CA ILE A 39 37.72 8.60 19.87
C ILE A 39 36.73 8.19 18.81
N SER A 40 36.18 9.14 18.04
CA SER A 40 35.23 8.87 16.98
C SER A 40 35.78 7.92 15.92
N LEU A 41 36.99 8.21 15.42
CA LEU A 41 37.67 7.33 14.45
C LEU A 41 37.96 5.97 15.04
N GLY A 42 38.42 5.88 16.28
CA GLY A 42 38.73 4.63 16.95
C GLY A 42 37.48 3.72 17.08
N VAL A 43 36.37 4.31 17.47
CA VAL A 43 35.09 3.59 17.62
C VAL A 43 34.54 3.17 16.25
N THR A 44 34.37 4.12 15.33
CA THR A 44 33.72 3.83 14.04
C THR A 44 34.57 2.95 13.13
N ALA A 45 35.86 3.27 12.99
CA ALA A 45 36.78 2.42 12.22
C ALA A 45 36.99 1.06 12.90
N GLY A 46 37.00 1.00 14.24
CA GLY A 46 37.09 -0.25 14.98
C GLY A 46 35.90 -1.18 14.72
N ILE A 47 34.66 -0.66 14.73
CA ILE A 47 33.46 -1.42 14.39
C ILE A 47 33.51 -1.90 12.94
N CYS A 48 33.86 -1.04 11.97
CA CYS A 48 33.98 -1.43 10.57
C CYS A 48 35.06 -2.51 10.38
N THR A 49 36.22 -2.38 11.03
CA THR A 49 37.29 -3.39 11.00
C THR A 49 36.82 -4.72 11.58
N LEU A 50 36.08 -4.67 12.68
CA LEU A 50 35.55 -5.87 13.32
C LEU A 50 34.64 -6.65 12.37
N PHE A 51 33.67 -5.98 11.73
CA PHE A 51 32.77 -6.64 10.77
C PHE A 51 33.44 -7.01 9.44
N ALA A 52 34.45 -6.27 9.01
CA ALA A 52 35.22 -6.64 7.82
C ALA A 52 36.04 -7.93 8.03
N LEU A 53 36.59 -8.14 9.24
CA LEU A 53 37.39 -9.31 9.56
C LEU A 53 36.56 -10.49 10.08
N LEU A 54 35.53 -10.20 10.86
CA LEU A 54 34.69 -11.17 11.57
C LEU A 54 33.19 -10.93 11.29
N PRO A 55 32.73 -11.06 10.03
CA PRO A 55 31.33 -10.79 9.68
C PRO A 55 30.34 -11.69 10.41
N GLY A 56 30.73 -12.91 10.76
CA GLY A 56 29.91 -13.87 11.52
C GLY A 56 29.44 -13.38 12.89
N LEU A 57 30.01 -12.28 13.43
CA LEU A 57 29.52 -11.64 14.64
C LEU A 57 28.15 -10.94 14.43
N ALA A 58 27.78 -10.63 13.19
CA ALA A 58 26.48 -10.06 12.85
C ALA A 58 25.35 -11.10 12.83
N GLY A 59 25.65 -12.38 12.86
CA GLY A 59 24.68 -13.48 12.85
C GLY A 59 24.97 -14.54 11.78
N ASN A 60 24.01 -15.43 11.55
CA ASN A 60 24.12 -16.53 10.60
C ASN A 60 23.73 -16.20 9.16
N PHE A 61 23.31 -14.96 8.88
CA PHE A 61 22.85 -14.44 7.58
C PHE A 61 21.69 -15.21 6.93
N SER A 62 21.04 -16.12 7.62
CA SER A 62 19.89 -16.88 7.14
C SER A 62 18.59 -16.15 7.48
N ALA A 63 17.62 -16.21 6.58
CA ALA A 63 16.29 -15.66 6.78
C ALA A 63 15.21 -16.73 6.54
N PRO A 64 14.01 -16.64 7.16
CA PRO A 64 12.92 -17.61 6.93
C PRO A 64 12.52 -17.74 5.46
N ILE A 65 12.64 -16.67 4.68
CA ILE A 65 12.34 -16.67 3.26
C ILE A 65 13.29 -17.57 2.44
N ASP A 66 14.49 -17.82 2.93
CA ASP A 66 15.47 -18.65 2.23
C ASP A 66 15.00 -20.12 2.15
N THR A 67 14.07 -20.54 3.02
CA THR A 67 13.49 -21.89 3.01
C THR A 67 12.57 -22.17 1.82
N GLN A 68 12.22 -21.16 1.03
CA GLN A 68 11.34 -21.32 -0.13
C GLN A 68 11.99 -22.12 -1.28
N ALA A 69 13.33 -22.16 -1.34
CA ALA A 69 14.04 -22.96 -2.34
C ALA A 69 15.45 -23.35 -1.81
N GLU A 70 15.89 -24.59 -2.08
CA GLU A 70 17.18 -25.11 -1.62
C GLU A 70 18.37 -24.26 -2.09
N TRP A 71 18.35 -23.76 -3.34
CA TRP A 71 19.42 -22.93 -3.87
C TRP A 71 19.52 -21.58 -3.14
N LEU A 72 18.41 -21.01 -2.64
CA LEU A 72 18.43 -19.80 -1.82
C LEU A 72 19.14 -20.04 -0.49
N GLN A 73 18.87 -21.16 0.17
CA GLN A 73 19.56 -21.53 1.42
C GLN A 73 21.06 -21.74 1.22
N GLN A 74 21.45 -22.27 0.08
CA GLN A 74 22.83 -22.59 -0.20
C GLN A 74 23.68 -21.33 -0.50
N TYR A 75 23.17 -20.37 -1.25
CA TYR A 75 23.96 -19.26 -1.77
C TYR A 75 23.73 -17.93 -1.05
N LEU A 76 22.51 -17.61 -0.63
CA LEU A 76 22.19 -16.28 -0.07
C LEU A 76 22.94 -15.96 1.23
N PRO A 77 23.13 -16.85 2.20
CA PRO A 77 23.89 -16.52 3.41
C PRO A 77 25.33 -16.11 3.12
N ALA A 78 26.02 -16.81 2.21
CA ALA A 78 27.37 -16.48 1.82
C ALA A 78 27.48 -15.14 1.08
N GLU A 79 26.52 -14.84 0.20
CA GLU A 79 26.44 -13.56 -0.50
C GLU A 79 26.17 -12.39 0.48
N ARG A 80 25.27 -12.56 1.44
CA ARG A 80 25.00 -11.55 2.48
C ARG A 80 26.23 -11.30 3.38
N GLU A 81 26.96 -12.36 3.73
CA GLU A 81 28.21 -12.24 4.48
C GLU A 81 29.26 -11.48 3.69
N SER A 82 29.46 -11.84 2.42
CA SER A 82 30.37 -11.17 1.49
C SER A 82 30.04 -9.69 1.31
N LEU A 83 28.74 -9.37 1.18
CA LEU A 83 28.25 -8.00 1.07
C LEU A 83 28.55 -7.19 2.33
N LEU A 84 28.27 -7.73 3.53
CA LEU A 84 28.62 -7.07 4.80
C LEU A 84 30.09 -6.79 4.90
N ARG A 85 30.94 -7.76 4.57
CA ARG A 85 32.40 -7.61 4.59
C ARG A 85 32.87 -6.49 3.65
N SER A 86 32.37 -6.49 2.44
CA SER A 86 32.70 -5.47 1.41
C SER A 86 32.25 -4.08 1.86
N ASP A 87 31.04 -3.95 2.38
CA ASP A 87 30.50 -2.68 2.84
C ASP A 87 31.20 -2.14 4.10
N ALA A 88 31.56 -3.04 5.02
CA ALA A 88 32.35 -2.68 6.19
C ALA A 88 33.76 -2.17 5.80
N PHE A 89 34.42 -2.83 4.84
CA PHE A 89 35.71 -2.37 4.32
C PHE A 89 35.61 -1.04 3.59
N ARG A 90 34.60 -0.87 2.73
CA ARG A 90 34.34 0.40 2.05
C ARG A 90 34.09 1.52 3.05
N SER A 91 33.23 1.32 4.03
CA SER A 91 32.94 2.30 5.09
C SER A 91 34.18 2.65 5.90
N LEU A 92 35.03 1.69 6.20
CA LEU A 92 36.32 1.91 6.86
C LEU A 92 37.19 2.89 6.06
N VAL A 93 37.32 2.67 4.74
CA VAL A 93 38.13 3.54 3.87
C VAL A 93 37.57 4.98 3.88
N PHE A 94 36.28 5.17 3.70
CA PHE A 94 35.66 6.51 3.70
C PHE A 94 35.75 7.20 5.06
N ILE A 95 35.61 6.48 6.17
CA ILE A 95 35.77 6.99 7.54
C ILE A 95 37.22 7.50 7.74
N LEU A 96 38.21 6.74 7.31
CA LEU A 96 39.61 7.13 7.44
C LEU A 96 39.93 8.32 6.57
N LEU A 97 39.44 8.38 5.33
CA LEU A 97 39.60 9.53 4.43
C LEU A 97 38.94 10.79 5.00
N ALA A 98 37.70 10.70 5.48
CA ALA A 98 37.03 11.82 6.12
C ALA A 98 37.76 12.32 7.37
N GLY A 99 38.23 11.36 8.20
CA GLY A 99 39.06 11.68 9.37
C GLY A 99 40.35 12.37 9.00
N ALA A 100 41.04 11.94 7.93
CA ALA A 100 42.25 12.56 7.42
C ALA A 100 42.03 14.01 6.94
N VAL A 101 40.88 14.24 6.27
CA VAL A 101 40.49 15.60 5.82
C VAL A 101 40.27 16.53 7.03
N ILE A 102 39.51 16.08 8.03
CA ILE A 102 39.29 16.86 9.26
C ILE A 102 40.60 17.07 10.00
N TRP A 103 41.46 16.08 10.11
CA TRP A 103 42.78 16.18 10.70
C TRP A 103 43.65 17.19 9.98
N ALA A 104 43.74 17.18 8.64
CA ALA A 104 44.47 18.12 7.84
C ALA A 104 44.00 19.57 8.04
N TRP A 105 42.70 19.78 8.26
CA TRP A 105 42.16 21.08 8.64
C TRP A 105 42.62 21.50 10.06
N VAL A 106 42.53 20.60 11.04
CA VAL A 106 42.97 20.88 12.42
C VAL A 106 44.43 21.30 12.48
N ILE A 107 45.32 20.74 11.64
CA ILE A 107 46.71 21.13 11.52
C ILE A 107 46.95 22.29 10.54
N GLN A 108 45.86 22.96 10.12
CA GLN A 108 45.86 24.15 9.26
C GLN A 108 46.45 23.96 7.85
N LYS A 109 46.49 22.75 7.34
CA LYS A 109 46.91 22.44 5.95
C LYS A 109 45.80 22.62 4.92
N LEU A 110 44.53 22.65 5.35
CA LEU A 110 43.37 22.85 4.49
C LEU A 110 42.55 24.05 4.94
N LYS A 111 42.00 24.80 3.98
CA LYS A 111 41.03 25.87 4.21
C LYS A 111 39.61 25.27 4.33
N VAL A 112 38.71 25.98 5.00
CA VAL A 112 37.30 25.59 5.19
C VAL A 112 36.65 25.19 3.86
N THR A 113 36.82 25.99 2.80
CA THR A 113 36.24 25.70 1.48
C THR A 113 36.77 24.38 0.87
N GLN A 114 38.09 24.11 1.06
CA GLN A 114 38.68 22.87 0.57
C GLN A 114 38.13 21.65 1.32
N VAL A 115 37.97 21.76 2.64
CA VAL A 115 37.32 20.68 3.43
C VAL A 115 35.91 20.42 2.94
N ALA A 116 35.11 21.47 2.73
CA ALA A 116 33.72 21.31 2.27
C ALA A 116 33.67 20.64 0.90
N ILE A 117 34.53 21.01 -0.05
CA ILE A 117 34.59 20.39 -1.38
C ILE A 117 35.03 18.93 -1.29
N ILE A 118 36.11 18.62 -0.56
CA ILE A 118 36.63 17.25 -0.46
C ILE A 118 35.61 16.36 0.25
N MET A 119 35.00 16.82 1.34
CA MET A 119 33.94 16.05 2.03
C MET A 119 32.74 15.81 1.12
N GLY A 120 32.32 16.83 0.36
CA GLY A 120 31.24 16.65 -0.63
C GLY A 120 31.58 15.62 -1.70
N LEU A 121 32.82 15.63 -2.21
CA LEU A 121 33.28 14.62 -3.19
C LEU A 121 33.34 13.21 -2.59
N LEU A 122 33.81 13.08 -1.33
CA LEU A 122 33.83 11.79 -0.64
C LEU A 122 32.41 11.22 -0.45
N ILE A 123 31.48 12.05 0.00
CA ILE A 123 30.07 11.67 0.17
C ILE A 123 29.49 11.26 -1.20
N LEU A 124 29.70 12.06 -2.24
CA LEU A 124 29.21 11.74 -3.58
C LEU A 124 29.79 10.42 -4.10
N ALA A 125 31.08 10.16 -3.92
CA ALA A 125 31.72 8.92 -4.34
C ALA A 125 31.20 7.71 -3.58
N ASP A 126 30.99 7.84 -2.26
CA ASP A 126 30.45 6.78 -1.42
C ASP A 126 29.00 6.45 -1.83
N MET A 127 28.14 7.46 -1.88
CA MET A 127 26.73 7.28 -2.26
C MET A 127 26.58 6.74 -3.68
N TRP A 128 27.34 7.26 -4.64
CA TRP A 128 27.29 6.80 -6.02
C TRP A 128 27.56 5.31 -6.18
N THR A 129 28.54 4.78 -5.45
CA THR A 129 28.89 3.37 -5.51
C THR A 129 27.81 2.47 -4.90
N VAL A 130 27.08 2.95 -3.88
CA VAL A 130 25.98 2.23 -3.26
C VAL A 130 24.73 2.33 -4.13
N ASP A 131 24.36 3.53 -4.56
CA ASP A 131 23.12 3.78 -5.31
C ASP A 131 23.10 3.00 -6.63
N LYS A 132 24.26 2.85 -7.29
CA LYS A 132 24.40 2.03 -8.50
C LYS A 132 24.04 0.54 -8.31
N ARG A 133 24.07 0.02 -7.08
CA ARG A 133 23.62 -1.38 -6.84
C ARG A 133 22.09 -1.49 -6.94
N TYR A 134 21.38 -0.43 -6.52
CA TYR A 134 19.92 -0.43 -6.44
C TYR A 134 19.26 0.20 -7.65
N LEU A 135 19.95 1.14 -8.30
CA LEU A 135 19.45 1.79 -9.52
C LEU A 135 20.60 2.02 -10.50
N ASN A 136 20.58 1.26 -11.57
CA ASN A 136 21.55 1.35 -12.66
C ASN A 136 20.85 1.27 -14.03
N ALA A 137 21.61 1.34 -15.12
CA ALA A 137 21.06 1.34 -16.47
C ALA A 137 20.22 0.08 -16.81
N ASP A 138 20.52 -1.05 -16.17
CA ASP A 138 19.83 -2.33 -16.42
C ASP A 138 18.40 -2.34 -15.87
N HIS A 139 18.08 -1.43 -14.96
CA HIS A 139 16.72 -1.26 -14.39
C HIS A 139 15.82 -0.37 -15.25
N PHE A 140 16.37 0.30 -16.26
CA PHE A 140 15.59 1.13 -17.18
C PHE A 140 15.22 0.31 -18.42
N VAL A 141 13.92 0.25 -18.68
CA VAL A 141 13.38 -0.38 -19.88
C VAL A 141 13.00 0.69 -20.90
N THR A 142 12.92 0.30 -22.15
CA THR A 142 12.44 1.19 -23.22
C THR A 142 10.96 1.52 -23.01
N GLN A 143 10.51 2.68 -23.53
CA GLN A 143 9.08 3.05 -23.46
C GLN A 143 8.18 1.97 -24.10
N ARG A 144 8.66 1.27 -25.12
CA ARG A 144 7.94 0.17 -25.74
C ARG A 144 7.78 -1.03 -24.82
N GLU A 145 8.81 -1.40 -24.09
CA GLU A 145 8.76 -2.48 -23.08
C GLU A 145 7.87 -2.10 -21.92
N PHE A 146 8.00 -0.86 -21.42
CA PHE A 146 7.12 -0.35 -20.37
C PHE A 146 5.64 -0.43 -20.79
N ASN A 147 5.30 0.10 -21.96
CA ASN A 147 3.93 0.04 -22.46
C ASN A 147 3.46 -1.40 -22.76
N SER A 148 4.38 -2.34 -22.97
CA SER A 148 4.03 -3.74 -23.23
C SER A 148 3.57 -4.50 -21.98
N GLN A 149 3.88 -3.99 -20.79
CA GLN A 149 3.45 -4.57 -19.52
C GLN A 149 1.95 -4.39 -19.28
N TYR A 150 1.38 -3.30 -19.82
CA TYR A 150 -0.03 -2.97 -19.68
C TYR A 150 -0.74 -3.10 -21.03
N LYS A 151 -0.95 -4.35 -21.47
CA LYS A 151 -1.73 -4.66 -22.66
C LYS A 151 -3.10 -5.17 -22.27
N LEU A 152 -4.13 -4.68 -22.97
CA LEU A 152 -5.48 -5.21 -22.82
C LEU A 152 -5.51 -6.69 -23.17
N ARG A 153 -5.99 -7.48 -22.24
CA ARG A 153 -6.23 -8.92 -22.42
C ARG A 153 -7.62 -9.14 -23.05
N PRO A 154 -7.91 -10.31 -23.59
CA PRO A 154 -9.26 -10.64 -24.09
C PRO A 154 -10.38 -10.39 -23.08
N ALA A 155 -10.17 -10.74 -21.80
CA ALA A 155 -11.11 -10.46 -20.72
C ALA A 155 -11.35 -8.95 -20.52
N ASP A 156 -10.27 -8.14 -20.53
CA ASP A 156 -10.36 -6.69 -20.35
C ASP A 156 -11.15 -6.05 -21.50
N ASN A 157 -10.87 -6.47 -22.76
CA ASN A 157 -11.61 -5.98 -23.92
C ASN A 157 -13.10 -6.30 -23.84
N ALA A 158 -13.46 -7.48 -23.37
CA ALA A 158 -14.88 -7.85 -23.18
C ALA A 158 -15.58 -6.97 -22.14
N ILE A 159 -14.91 -6.71 -21.00
CA ILE A 159 -15.44 -5.86 -19.92
C ILE A 159 -15.62 -4.41 -20.40
N LEU A 160 -14.67 -3.86 -21.14
CA LEU A 160 -14.71 -2.48 -21.62
C LEU A 160 -15.82 -2.19 -22.65
N THR A 161 -16.51 -3.21 -23.14
CA THR A 161 -17.72 -3.04 -23.97
C THR A 161 -18.95 -2.61 -23.16
N ASP A 162 -18.94 -2.83 -21.84
CA ASP A 162 -20.02 -2.42 -20.96
C ASP A 162 -20.08 -0.88 -20.83
N LYS A 163 -21.26 -0.33 -20.99
CA LYS A 163 -21.52 1.11 -20.90
C LYS A 163 -21.97 1.57 -19.50
N ASP A 164 -22.07 0.65 -18.55
CA ASP A 164 -22.36 0.97 -17.16
C ASP A 164 -21.29 1.97 -16.64
N PRO A 165 -21.66 3.10 -16.07
CA PRO A 165 -20.70 4.13 -15.66
C PRO A 165 -19.82 3.72 -14.48
N ASN A 166 -20.26 2.74 -13.68
CA ASN A 166 -19.52 2.37 -12.49
C ASN A 166 -19.80 0.92 -12.04
N TYR A 167 -18.79 0.09 -12.15
CA TYR A 167 -18.73 -1.27 -11.59
C TYR A 167 -17.30 -1.57 -11.19
N ARG A 168 -17.11 -2.64 -10.41
CA ARG A 168 -15.77 -3.12 -10.05
C ARG A 168 -15.50 -4.50 -10.65
N VAL A 169 -14.21 -4.79 -10.82
CA VAL A 169 -13.71 -6.06 -11.36
C VAL A 169 -12.93 -6.77 -10.26
N LEU A 170 -13.18 -8.06 -10.09
CA LEU A 170 -12.36 -8.96 -9.31
C LEU A 170 -11.53 -9.82 -10.26
N ASP A 171 -10.22 -9.68 -10.23
CA ASP A 171 -9.30 -10.45 -11.07
C ASP A 171 -8.59 -11.52 -10.23
N LEU A 172 -8.97 -12.77 -10.43
CA LEU A 172 -8.39 -13.92 -9.75
C LEU A 172 -7.23 -14.55 -10.52
N SER A 173 -6.89 -14.01 -11.70
CA SER A 173 -5.74 -14.46 -12.50
C SER A 173 -4.41 -13.85 -12.05
N VAL A 174 -4.47 -12.88 -11.14
CA VAL A 174 -3.32 -12.15 -10.59
C VAL A 174 -3.41 -12.13 -9.05
N ASP A 175 -2.37 -11.64 -8.39
CA ASP A 175 -2.46 -11.36 -6.95
C ASP A 175 -3.40 -10.17 -6.70
N VAL A 176 -4.60 -10.47 -6.19
CA VAL A 176 -5.70 -9.50 -6.07
C VAL A 176 -5.30 -8.21 -5.37
N PHE A 177 -4.43 -8.27 -4.36
CA PHE A 177 -4.09 -7.11 -3.51
C PHE A 177 -2.68 -6.54 -3.74
N ASN A 178 -1.87 -7.15 -4.61
CA ASN A 178 -0.51 -6.69 -4.90
C ASN A 178 -0.26 -6.41 -6.40
N ASP A 179 -1.23 -6.67 -7.26
CA ASP A 179 -1.13 -6.43 -8.70
C ASP A 179 -1.71 -5.06 -9.08
N SER A 180 -1.19 -4.46 -10.14
CA SER A 180 -1.62 -3.16 -10.67
C SER A 180 -2.27 -3.24 -12.05
N HIS A 181 -2.23 -4.39 -12.73
CA HIS A 181 -2.76 -4.53 -14.09
C HIS A 181 -4.26 -4.27 -14.15
N THR A 182 -5.02 -4.89 -13.23
CA THR A 182 -6.47 -4.72 -13.21
C THR A 182 -6.87 -3.28 -12.92
N SER A 183 -6.20 -2.62 -11.97
CA SER A 183 -6.46 -1.21 -11.63
C SER A 183 -6.06 -0.22 -12.73
N TYR A 184 -5.20 -0.63 -13.66
CA TYR A 184 -4.82 0.20 -14.79
C TYR A 184 -5.97 0.36 -15.82
N PHE A 185 -6.78 -0.68 -16.00
CA PHE A 185 -7.87 -0.69 -16.98
C PHE A 185 -9.25 -0.56 -16.37
N HIS A 186 -9.44 -1.00 -15.11
CA HIS A 186 -10.73 -1.13 -14.46
C HIS A 186 -10.70 -0.59 -13.03
N LYS A 187 -11.87 -0.25 -12.50
CA LYS A 187 -12.05 -0.14 -11.06
C LYS A 187 -12.01 -1.55 -10.47
N THR A 188 -11.12 -1.78 -9.53
CA THR A 188 -10.88 -3.10 -8.97
C THR A 188 -11.32 -3.21 -7.51
N ILE A 189 -11.68 -4.42 -7.09
CA ILE A 189 -11.86 -4.77 -5.67
C ILE A 189 -10.52 -4.77 -4.94
N GLY A 190 -9.45 -5.11 -5.65
CA GLY A 190 -8.09 -5.27 -5.12
C GLY A 190 -7.18 -4.08 -5.41
N GLY A 191 -5.94 -4.43 -5.76
CA GLY A 191 -4.85 -3.48 -6.01
C GLY A 191 -4.04 -3.14 -4.76
N TYR A 192 -2.81 -2.71 -4.97
CA TYR A 192 -1.92 -2.31 -3.88
C TYR A 192 -2.16 -0.85 -3.47
N SER A 193 -2.37 -0.60 -2.19
CA SER A 193 -2.37 0.73 -1.60
C SER A 193 -1.72 0.72 -0.23
N ALA A 194 -0.64 1.49 -0.06
CA ALA A 194 0.02 1.67 1.24
C ALA A 194 -0.81 2.51 2.23
N ALA A 195 -1.76 3.30 1.73
CA ALA A 195 -2.64 4.18 2.50
C ALA A 195 -4.09 3.68 2.52
N LYS A 196 -4.29 2.36 2.55
CA LYS A 196 -5.60 1.74 2.62
C LYS A 196 -6.31 2.12 3.93
N LEU A 197 -7.59 2.45 3.84
CA LEU A 197 -8.42 2.68 5.03
C LEU A 197 -8.54 1.40 5.84
N GLN A 198 -8.44 1.48 7.17
CA GLN A 198 -8.57 0.32 8.06
C GLN A 198 -9.92 -0.38 7.86
N ARG A 199 -11.00 0.35 7.74
CA ARG A 199 -12.35 -0.19 7.46
C ARG A 199 -12.37 -1.08 6.19
N TYR A 200 -11.62 -0.69 5.15
CA TYR A 200 -11.52 -1.52 3.95
C TYR A 200 -10.61 -2.73 4.15
N GLN A 201 -9.55 -2.61 4.96
CA GLN A 201 -8.73 -3.76 5.33
C GLN A 201 -9.53 -4.79 6.12
N ASP A 202 -10.38 -4.36 7.04
CA ASP A 202 -11.26 -5.25 7.79
C ASP A 202 -12.25 -5.98 6.87
N MET A 203 -12.81 -5.28 5.86
CA MET A 203 -13.61 -5.92 4.82
C MET A 203 -12.82 -6.96 4.01
N ILE A 204 -11.56 -6.70 3.70
CA ILE A 204 -10.69 -7.67 3.02
C ILE A 204 -10.52 -8.91 3.88
N ASP A 205 -10.14 -8.75 5.15
CA ASP A 205 -9.77 -9.86 6.02
C ASP A 205 -10.98 -10.71 6.43
N TYR A 206 -12.11 -10.06 6.74
CA TYR A 206 -13.28 -10.73 7.29
C TYR A 206 -14.30 -11.20 6.24
N PHE A 207 -14.27 -10.63 5.03
CA PHE A 207 -15.24 -10.97 3.96
C PHE A 207 -14.56 -11.31 2.64
N ILE A 208 -13.79 -10.40 2.04
CA ILE A 208 -13.37 -10.55 0.65
C ILE A 208 -12.44 -11.76 0.47
N ILE A 209 -11.44 -11.95 1.36
CA ILE A 209 -10.56 -13.13 1.29
C ILE A 209 -11.34 -14.43 1.49
N PRO A 210 -12.19 -14.59 2.52
CA PRO A 210 -13.07 -15.77 2.65
C PRO A 210 -13.98 -16.00 1.43
N GLU A 211 -14.55 -14.95 0.87
CA GLU A 211 -15.41 -15.05 -0.31
C GLU A 211 -14.64 -15.51 -1.56
N ILE A 212 -13.43 -14.99 -1.77
CA ILE A 212 -12.51 -15.45 -2.83
C ILE A 212 -12.15 -16.93 -2.63
N GLN A 213 -11.90 -17.36 -1.40
CA GLN A 213 -11.62 -18.77 -1.10
C GLN A 213 -12.83 -19.66 -1.39
N ASN A 214 -14.04 -19.20 -1.07
CA ASN A 214 -15.28 -19.92 -1.39
C ASN A 214 -15.46 -20.08 -2.90
N LEU A 215 -15.23 -19.01 -3.68
CA LEU A 215 -15.26 -19.07 -5.15
C LEU A 215 -14.19 -20.03 -5.69
N GLY A 216 -12.98 -19.99 -5.16
CA GLY A 216 -11.90 -20.90 -5.54
C GLY A 216 -12.24 -22.37 -5.22
N ASN A 217 -12.89 -22.64 -4.09
CA ASN A 217 -13.33 -23.98 -3.72
C ASN A 217 -14.46 -24.47 -4.62
N ALA A 218 -15.44 -23.61 -4.96
CA ALA A 218 -16.52 -23.94 -5.89
C ALA A 218 -15.96 -24.30 -7.27
N LEU A 219 -14.99 -23.54 -7.77
CA LEU A 219 -14.28 -23.81 -9.03
C LEU A 219 -13.53 -25.15 -9.03
N LYS A 220 -12.89 -25.52 -7.91
CA LYS A 220 -12.16 -26.79 -7.78
C LYS A 220 -13.09 -27.99 -7.72
N GLN A 221 -14.25 -27.85 -7.07
CA GLN A 221 -15.24 -28.92 -6.92
C GLN A 221 -16.01 -29.14 -8.21
N SER A 222 -16.43 -28.10 -8.89
CA SER A 222 -17.19 -28.16 -10.12
C SER A 222 -16.90 -26.92 -10.99
N PRO A 223 -16.06 -27.04 -12.03
CA PRO A 223 -15.70 -25.91 -12.89
C PRO A 223 -16.85 -25.61 -13.90
N THR A 224 -18.07 -25.48 -13.41
CA THR A 224 -19.26 -25.15 -14.22
C THR A 224 -19.72 -23.74 -13.91
N LEU A 225 -20.29 -23.06 -14.90
CA LEU A 225 -20.84 -21.70 -14.71
C LEU A 225 -21.93 -21.70 -13.62
N SER A 226 -22.79 -22.75 -13.58
CA SER A 226 -23.83 -22.85 -12.57
C SER A 226 -23.30 -22.95 -11.14
N ALA A 227 -22.20 -23.68 -10.92
CA ALA A 227 -21.58 -23.77 -9.60
C ALA A 227 -20.98 -22.42 -9.15
N ILE A 228 -20.40 -21.70 -10.09
CA ILE A 228 -19.84 -20.36 -9.83
C ILE A 228 -20.95 -19.36 -9.54
N GLU A 229 -22.03 -19.35 -10.34
CA GLU A 229 -23.20 -18.49 -10.10
C GLU A 229 -23.85 -18.81 -8.75
N GLY A 230 -24.00 -20.09 -8.41
CA GLY A 230 -24.49 -20.51 -7.09
C GLY A 230 -23.60 -20.01 -5.94
N SER A 231 -22.28 -20.04 -6.11
CA SER A 231 -21.37 -19.47 -5.13
C SER A 231 -21.48 -17.93 -5.06
N LEU A 232 -21.52 -17.24 -6.20
CA LEU A 232 -21.62 -15.78 -6.27
C LEU A 232 -22.87 -15.22 -5.59
N SER A 233 -23.99 -15.94 -5.65
CA SER A 233 -25.22 -15.54 -4.97
C SER A 233 -25.09 -15.43 -3.45
N GLN A 234 -24.08 -16.10 -2.87
CA GLN A 234 -23.83 -16.12 -1.42
C GLN A 234 -22.74 -15.12 -0.97
N GLN A 235 -22.07 -14.42 -1.91
CA GLN A 235 -20.95 -13.53 -1.59
C GLN A 235 -21.45 -12.12 -1.28
N LYS A 236 -21.59 -11.82 0.01
CA LYS A 236 -22.16 -10.55 0.48
C LYS A 236 -21.30 -9.33 0.11
N ALA A 237 -20.00 -9.36 0.43
CA ALA A 237 -19.12 -8.22 0.21
C ALA A 237 -18.88 -7.96 -1.28
N LEU A 238 -18.65 -8.98 -2.08
CA LEU A 238 -18.48 -8.83 -3.52
C LEU A 238 -19.72 -8.25 -4.18
N ASN A 239 -20.92 -8.65 -3.72
CA ASN A 239 -22.19 -8.14 -4.23
C ASN A 239 -22.45 -6.69 -3.79
N MET A 240 -22.16 -6.34 -2.52
CA MET A 240 -22.23 -4.97 -1.99
C MET A 240 -21.25 -4.03 -2.71
N LEU A 241 -20.02 -4.49 -2.97
CA LEU A 241 -19.00 -3.72 -3.63
C LEU A 241 -19.16 -3.63 -5.15
N ASN A 242 -20.28 -4.10 -5.68
CA ASN A 242 -20.58 -4.08 -7.11
C ASN A 242 -19.49 -4.75 -7.97
N ALA A 243 -18.97 -5.92 -7.51
CA ALA A 243 -18.02 -6.75 -8.25
C ALA A 243 -18.73 -7.43 -9.43
N LYS A 244 -19.02 -6.66 -10.48
CA LYS A 244 -19.84 -7.08 -11.62
C LYS A 244 -19.14 -8.09 -12.52
N TYR A 245 -17.83 -8.00 -12.64
CA TYR A 245 -17.05 -8.92 -13.47
C TYR A 245 -15.96 -9.62 -12.66
N ILE A 246 -15.81 -10.92 -12.93
CA ILE A 246 -14.78 -11.77 -12.32
C ILE A 246 -13.93 -12.37 -13.42
N ILE A 247 -12.64 -12.09 -13.42
CA ILE A 247 -11.66 -12.66 -14.33
C ILE A 247 -11.02 -13.87 -13.65
N ILE A 248 -11.19 -15.05 -14.24
CA ILE A 248 -10.51 -16.28 -13.80
C ILE A 248 -9.33 -16.59 -14.73
N ASP A 249 -9.56 -16.46 -16.02
CA ASP A 249 -8.54 -16.59 -17.06
C ASP A 249 -8.52 -15.31 -17.92
N PRO A 250 -7.36 -14.63 -18.01
CA PRO A 250 -7.24 -13.38 -18.75
C PRO A 250 -7.50 -13.54 -20.25
N ASN A 251 -7.40 -14.75 -20.79
CA ASN A 251 -7.59 -15.05 -22.21
C ASN A 251 -9.03 -15.48 -22.54
N SER A 252 -9.87 -15.61 -21.55
CA SER A 252 -11.27 -16.05 -21.68
C SER A 252 -12.26 -14.93 -21.36
N ALA A 253 -13.53 -15.12 -21.68
CA ALA A 253 -14.57 -14.18 -21.30
C ALA A 253 -14.72 -14.12 -19.77
N PRO A 254 -14.85 -12.92 -19.18
CA PRO A 254 -15.07 -12.76 -17.75
C PRO A 254 -16.45 -13.32 -17.36
N ILE A 255 -16.56 -13.73 -16.09
CA ILE A 255 -17.86 -14.11 -15.53
C ILE A 255 -18.61 -12.85 -15.14
N ASN A 256 -19.85 -12.73 -15.59
CA ASN A 256 -20.75 -11.65 -15.19
C ASN A 256 -21.49 -12.07 -13.90
N ASN A 257 -21.24 -11.33 -12.82
CA ASN A 257 -21.95 -11.52 -11.55
C ASN A 257 -23.30 -10.80 -11.59
N ARG A 258 -24.39 -11.55 -11.69
CA ARG A 258 -25.76 -11.03 -11.75
C ARG A 258 -26.34 -10.68 -10.36
N PHE A 259 -25.62 -10.99 -9.29
CA PHE A 259 -26.10 -10.85 -7.91
C PHE A 259 -25.63 -9.56 -7.24
N VAL A 260 -24.87 -8.71 -7.95
CA VAL A 260 -24.45 -7.41 -7.44
C VAL A 260 -25.63 -6.52 -7.11
N TYR A 261 -25.52 -5.74 -6.04
CA TYR A 261 -26.59 -4.81 -5.63
C TYR A 261 -26.57 -3.48 -6.40
N GLY A 262 -25.59 -3.30 -7.28
CA GLY A 262 -25.42 -2.08 -8.07
C GLY A 262 -24.61 -1.02 -7.31
N ASN A 263 -24.77 0.23 -7.73
CA ASN A 263 -24.05 1.36 -7.15
C ASN A 263 -24.69 1.93 -5.88
N ALA A 264 -26.00 1.70 -5.74
CA ALA A 264 -26.77 2.02 -4.53
C ALA A 264 -28.06 1.20 -4.54
N TRP A 265 -28.62 0.96 -3.36
CA TRP A 265 -29.90 0.27 -3.18
C TRP A 265 -30.60 0.76 -1.93
N PHE A 266 -31.90 0.59 -1.85
CA PHE A 266 -32.69 0.86 -0.65
C PHE A 266 -32.78 -0.41 0.23
N VAL A 267 -32.78 -0.23 1.54
CA VAL A 267 -32.92 -1.32 2.53
C VAL A 267 -34.23 -1.16 3.30
N LYS A 268 -34.78 -2.29 3.75
CA LYS A 268 -36.05 -2.37 4.50
C LYS A 268 -35.87 -2.00 5.97
N ASP A 269 -34.71 -2.30 6.51
CA ASP A 269 -34.44 -2.25 7.94
C ASP A 269 -32.98 -1.91 8.23
N TYR A 270 -32.68 -1.66 9.51
CA TYR A 270 -31.31 -1.46 9.97
C TYR A 270 -31.12 -1.98 11.38
N GLU A 271 -29.89 -2.39 11.70
CA GLU A 271 -29.46 -2.76 13.05
C GLU A 271 -28.47 -1.73 13.61
N LEU A 272 -28.75 -1.26 14.84
CA LEU A 272 -27.87 -0.35 15.56
C LEU A 272 -26.88 -1.11 16.42
N VAL A 273 -25.60 -0.81 16.27
CA VAL A 273 -24.50 -1.46 16.97
C VAL A 273 -23.62 -0.43 17.71
N ASP A 274 -22.91 -0.89 18.75
CA ASP A 274 -22.17 0.02 19.65
C ASP A 274 -20.74 0.28 19.18
N THR A 275 -20.10 -0.68 18.51
CA THR A 275 -18.68 -0.63 18.16
C THR A 275 -18.43 -0.98 16.68
N PRO A 276 -17.31 -0.55 16.09
CA PRO A 276 -16.91 -0.99 14.75
C PRO A 276 -16.73 -2.51 14.62
N ASP A 277 -16.32 -3.19 15.71
CA ASP A 277 -16.21 -4.65 15.73
C ASP A 277 -17.61 -5.30 15.64
N ASP A 278 -18.60 -4.72 16.31
CA ASP A 278 -19.99 -5.18 16.20
C ASP A 278 -20.56 -4.95 14.78
N GLU A 279 -20.16 -3.86 14.10
CA GLU A 279 -20.56 -3.62 12.70
C GLU A 279 -20.16 -4.80 11.82
N ILE A 280 -18.90 -5.23 11.88
CA ILE A 280 -18.37 -6.29 11.03
C ILE A 280 -18.96 -7.67 11.40
N ILE A 281 -19.23 -7.90 12.69
CA ILE A 281 -19.85 -9.16 13.18
C ILE A 281 -21.31 -9.24 12.75
N THR A 282 -22.07 -8.17 12.93
CA THR A 282 -23.49 -8.09 12.60
C THR A 282 -23.69 -8.21 11.07
N LEU A 283 -22.83 -7.55 10.28
CA LEU A 283 -22.87 -7.64 8.83
C LEU A 283 -22.77 -9.10 8.31
N LYS A 284 -22.07 -9.98 9.02
CA LYS A 284 -22.05 -11.42 8.67
C LYS A 284 -23.39 -12.10 8.84
N GLN A 285 -24.22 -11.62 9.75
CA GLN A 285 -25.47 -12.26 10.16
C GLN A 285 -26.67 -11.79 9.33
N ILE A 286 -26.69 -10.52 8.93
CA ILE A 286 -27.79 -9.94 8.14
C ILE A 286 -27.67 -10.25 6.65
N ASP A 287 -28.73 -10.00 5.89
CA ASP A 287 -28.69 -9.84 4.44
C ASP A 287 -28.48 -8.36 4.10
N PRO A 288 -27.31 -7.96 3.59
CA PRO A 288 -27.02 -6.55 3.31
C PRO A 288 -27.88 -5.94 2.18
N LYS A 289 -28.59 -6.75 1.43
CA LYS A 289 -29.57 -6.31 0.44
C LYS A 289 -30.87 -5.82 1.09
N GLU A 290 -31.21 -6.37 2.23
CA GLU A 290 -32.46 -6.11 2.94
C GLU A 290 -32.26 -5.18 4.14
N SER A 291 -31.10 -5.26 4.82
CA SER A 291 -30.86 -4.56 6.08
C SER A 291 -29.47 -3.91 6.09
N ALA A 292 -29.34 -2.77 6.76
CA ALA A 292 -28.07 -2.08 7.00
C ALA A 292 -27.60 -2.24 8.45
N VAL A 293 -26.29 -2.17 8.69
CA VAL A 293 -25.70 -2.04 10.03
C VAL A 293 -25.21 -0.62 10.21
N ILE A 294 -25.64 0.03 11.27
CA ILE A 294 -25.36 1.44 11.55
C ILE A 294 -24.79 1.59 12.95
N ASN A 295 -23.71 2.34 13.12
CA ASN A 295 -23.17 2.63 14.43
C ASN A 295 -24.11 3.59 15.19
N LYS A 296 -24.28 3.34 16.48
CA LYS A 296 -25.12 4.19 17.36
C LYS A 296 -24.69 5.65 17.45
N GLU A 297 -23.45 5.96 17.08
CA GLU A 297 -23.03 7.37 16.96
C GLU A 297 -23.91 8.17 15.99
N PHE A 298 -24.53 7.49 14.99
CA PHE A 298 -25.44 8.08 14.02
C PHE A 298 -26.92 7.94 14.40
N GLN A 299 -27.24 7.38 15.55
CA GLN A 299 -28.61 7.12 15.99
C GLN A 299 -29.47 8.38 15.96
N SER A 300 -28.94 9.54 16.36
CA SER A 300 -29.66 10.82 16.37
C SER A 300 -30.11 11.27 14.98
N ILE A 301 -29.46 10.78 13.91
CA ILE A 301 -29.80 11.14 12.53
C ILE A 301 -31.03 10.32 12.04
N ILE A 302 -31.14 9.07 12.51
CA ILE A 302 -32.08 8.09 11.97
C ILE A 302 -33.30 7.85 12.88
N GLN A 303 -33.14 8.06 14.19
CA GLN A 303 -34.12 7.65 15.20
C GLN A 303 -35.54 8.26 15.01
N ASP A 304 -35.61 9.51 14.53
CA ASP A 304 -36.88 10.22 14.37
C ASP A 304 -37.40 10.15 12.92
N LYS A 305 -36.68 9.48 12.04
CA LYS A 305 -37.08 9.27 10.62
C LYS A 305 -37.78 7.93 10.49
N GLY A 306 -39.12 7.95 10.50
CA GLY A 306 -39.88 6.79 10.07
C GLY A 306 -39.84 6.69 8.56
N PHE A 307 -39.19 5.67 8.01
CA PHE A 307 -39.30 5.35 6.58
C PHE A 307 -40.13 4.09 6.38
N ASN A 308 -40.99 4.12 5.39
CA ASN A 308 -41.74 2.97 4.94
C ASN A 308 -41.10 2.44 3.67
N PHE A 309 -40.59 1.21 3.72
CA PHE A 309 -39.93 0.62 2.57
C PHE A 309 -40.90 0.52 1.38
N ASP A 310 -40.51 1.14 0.26
CA ASP A 310 -41.25 1.10 -0.99
C ASP A 310 -40.56 0.09 -1.94
N GLU A 311 -41.21 -1.03 -2.21
CA GLU A 311 -40.70 -2.06 -3.13
C GLU A 311 -40.52 -1.55 -4.57
N ASN A 312 -41.21 -0.46 -4.94
CA ASN A 312 -41.10 0.14 -6.26
C ASN A 312 -40.08 1.28 -6.30
N ALA A 313 -39.48 1.64 -5.17
CA ALA A 313 -38.46 2.67 -5.13
C ALA A 313 -37.22 2.28 -5.94
N THR A 314 -36.69 3.23 -6.66
CA THR A 314 -35.51 3.03 -7.50
C THR A 314 -34.45 4.08 -7.20
N ILE A 315 -33.20 3.66 -7.24
CA ILE A 315 -32.02 4.52 -7.17
C ILE A 315 -31.02 4.09 -8.25
N GLN A 316 -30.62 4.99 -9.12
CA GLN A 316 -29.75 4.70 -10.26
C GLN A 316 -28.65 5.74 -10.37
N LEU A 317 -27.40 5.30 -10.53
CA LEU A 317 -26.28 6.16 -10.88
C LEU A 317 -26.45 6.65 -12.32
N THR A 318 -26.49 7.95 -12.51
CA THR A 318 -26.65 8.59 -13.82
C THR A 318 -25.35 9.16 -14.36
N SER A 319 -24.42 9.56 -13.47
CA SER A 319 -23.11 10.09 -13.85
C SER A 319 -22.06 9.70 -12.81
N TYR A 320 -20.87 9.37 -13.30
CA TYR A 320 -19.70 9.10 -12.50
C TYR A 320 -18.53 9.99 -12.90
N ALA A 321 -17.98 10.69 -11.93
CA ALA A 321 -16.68 11.33 -12.03
C ALA A 321 -15.86 11.01 -10.77
N PRO A 322 -14.53 11.07 -10.78
CA PRO A 322 -13.70 10.72 -9.63
C PRO A 322 -14.04 11.47 -8.33
N ASN A 323 -14.64 12.65 -8.46
CA ASN A 323 -15.01 13.53 -7.33
C ASN A 323 -16.50 13.84 -7.29
N LYS A 324 -17.35 13.19 -8.10
CA LYS A 324 -18.78 13.46 -8.15
C LYS A 324 -19.56 12.25 -8.65
N LEU A 325 -20.53 11.80 -7.86
CA LEU A 325 -21.50 10.77 -8.22
C LEU A 325 -22.89 11.42 -8.28
N GLU A 326 -23.63 11.19 -9.33
CA GLU A 326 -25.01 11.69 -9.47
C GLU A 326 -25.97 10.52 -9.59
N TYR A 327 -26.99 10.54 -8.76
CA TYR A 327 -28.02 9.51 -8.73
C TYR A 327 -29.38 10.12 -9.04
N LYS A 328 -30.24 9.34 -9.65
CA LYS A 328 -31.67 9.63 -9.80
C LYS A 328 -32.45 8.65 -8.95
N THR A 329 -33.34 9.17 -8.12
CA THR A 329 -34.21 8.37 -7.26
C THR A 329 -35.65 8.55 -7.64
N SER A 330 -36.48 7.55 -7.37
CA SER A 330 -37.94 7.61 -7.42
C SER A 330 -38.46 6.74 -6.26
N ALA A 331 -39.18 7.33 -5.32
CA ALA A 331 -39.78 6.67 -4.18
C ALA A 331 -41.05 7.44 -3.75
N ALA A 332 -42.02 6.75 -3.17
CA ALA A 332 -43.25 7.36 -2.64
C ALA A 332 -43.00 8.06 -1.29
N ASP A 333 -42.10 7.52 -0.47
CA ASP A 333 -41.75 7.99 0.87
C ASP A 333 -40.24 8.09 1.03
N GLU A 334 -39.77 8.60 2.18
CA GLU A 334 -38.34 8.61 2.56
C GLU A 334 -37.81 7.16 2.64
N GLN A 335 -36.65 6.93 2.06
CA GLN A 335 -35.99 5.62 2.01
C GLN A 335 -34.59 5.70 2.62
N LEU A 336 -34.14 4.59 3.21
CA LEU A 336 -32.73 4.43 3.62
C LEU A 336 -31.93 3.83 2.46
N ALA A 337 -30.98 4.61 1.94
CA ALA A 337 -30.14 4.20 0.83
C ALA A 337 -28.74 3.78 1.29
N VAL A 338 -28.28 2.64 0.81
CA VAL A 338 -26.89 2.17 0.97
C VAL A 338 -26.14 2.39 -0.36
N PHE A 339 -24.93 2.92 -0.28
CA PHE A 339 -24.09 3.18 -1.46
C PHE A 339 -22.91 2.22 -1.50
N SER A 340 -22.59 1.71 -2.68
CA SER A 340 -21.43 0.84 -2.91
C SER A 340 -20.11 1.62 -2.92
N GLU A 341 -19.91 2.48 -1.90
CA GLU A 341 -18.71 3.30 -1.75
C GLU A 341 -18.16 3.17 -0.33
N VAL A 342 -16.85 3.38 -0.16
CA VAL A 342 -16.24 3.34 1.17
C VAL A 342 -16.55 4.64 1.91
N TYR A 343 -17.17 4.54 3.08
CA TYR A 343 -17.45 5.69 3.92
C TYR A 343 -16.15 6.38 4.37
N TYR A 344 -16.08 7.67 4.11
CA TYR A 344 -15.00 8.54 4.56
C TYR A 344 -15.57 9.91 4.92
N PRO A 345 -15.75 10.24 6.21
CA PRO A 345 -16.51 11.41 6.67
C PRO A 345 -15.92 12.76 6.22
N LYS A 346 -14.63 12.82 5.91
CA LYS A 346 -13.95 14.03 5.43
C LYS A 346 -13.92 14.16 3.91
N GLY A 347 -14.38 13.14 3.17
CA GLY A 347 -14.30 13.09 1.72
C GLY A 347 -15.63 13.23 1.00
N TRP A 348 -16.73 12.85 1.64
CA TRP A 348 -18.05 12.84 1.04
C TRP A 348 -18.94 13.97 1.55
N ASN A 349 -19.63 14.63 0.64
CA ASN A 349 -20.73 15.53 0.94
C ASN A 349 -21.93 15.11 0.10
N VAL A 350 -23.11 14.98 0.72
CA VAL A 350 -24.34 14.55 0.05
C VAL A 350 -25.29 15.71 -0.11
N TYR A 351 -25.95 15.76 -1.27
CA TYR A 351 -26.98 16.73 -1.59
C TYR A 351 -28.18 16.01 -2.18
N VAL A 352 -29.38 16.32 -1.69
CA VAL A 352 -30.64 15.86 -2.25
C VAL A 352 -31.36 17.08 -2.81
N ASP A 353 -31.63 17.09 -4.13
CA ASP A 353 -32.23 18.22 -4.85
C ASP A 353 -31.52 19.57 -4.60
N GLY A 354 -30.17 19.50 -4.54
CA GLY A 354 -29.32 20.68 -4.31
C GLY A 354 -29.23 21.15 -2.85
N LYS A 355 -29.90 20.50 -1.91
CA LYS A 355 -29.83 20.79 -0.49
C LYS A 355 -28.87 19.82 0.20
N PRO A 356 -28.02 20.30 1.13
CA PRO A 356 -27.16 19.41 1.92
C PRO A 356 -28.00 18.37 2.67
N SER A 357 -27.53 17.13 2.68
CA SER A 357 -28.13 16.02 3.42
C SER A 357 -27.05 15.31 4.23
N GLU A 358 -27.47 14.52 5.17
CA GLU A 358 -26.58 13.77 6.06
C GLU A 358 -26.15 12.45 5.42
N LEU A 359 -24.89 12.10 5.67
CA LEU A 359 -24.28 10.83 5.29
C LEU A 359 -23.68 10.20 6.54
N PHE A 360 -23.87 8.92 6.73
CA PHE A 360 -23.39 8.16 7.89
C PHE A 360 -23.00 6.73 7.49
#